data_ac35d835d96593e7145dfbbd79f9e3b1
#
_entry.id   ac35d835d96593e7145dfbbd79f9e3b1
#
_cell.length_a   1.000
_cell.length_b   1.000
_cell.length_c   1.000
_cell.angle_alpha   90.00
_cell.angle_beta   90.00
_cell.angle_gamma   90.00
#
_symmetry.space_group_name_H-M   'P 1'
#
loop_
_entity.id
_entity.type
_entity.pdbx_description
1 polymer ?
#
loop_
_entity_poly.entity_id
_entity_poly.type
_entity_poly.pdbx_seq_one_letter_code
_entity_poly.pdbx_strand_id
1 'polypeptide(L)'
;MKKWLAMLLAMMMAFALEACGNTENKGNDAKEFARGSWAENVYTNDSLGLTVTVPENWEIADDEELAKLMGLTVENLSGEGLSEEFLKVQNTYDMKAQDSELGSNVIVMAENLAVSAGGTAYTEKDYAALIMNTLPEELGYSFDDGETVTIGGRDYYHIHASAYEGLLAQDYLFSRIGKYMAIVIISYSPAVAQPADMMAMLGGK
;
A
#
# COMPACT_ATOMS: atom_id res chain seq x y z
N MET A 1 16.32 8.85 -18.35
CA MET A 1 16.15 8.06 -17.15
C MET A 1 14.99 8.55 -16.27
N LYS A 2 14.80 9.87 -16.03
CA LYS A 2 13.69 10.41 -15.19
C LYS A 2 12.26 10.05 -15.64
N LYS A 3 12.02 9.71 -16.90
CA LYS A 3 10.67 9.38 -17.41
C LYS A 3 10.23 7.92 -17.17
N TRP A 4 11.14 7.04 -16.82
CA TRP A 4 10.86 5.61 -16.64
C TRP A 4 10.41 5.27 -15.21
N LEU A 5 10.92 6.00 -14.21
CA LEU A 5 10.50 5.82 -12.82
C LEU A 5 9.03 6.26 -12.59
N ALA A 6 8.59 7.31 -13.29
CA ALA A 6 7.19 7.75 -13.22
C ALA A 6 6.22 6.75 -13.88
N MET A 7 6.69 5.92 -14.82
CA MET A 7 5.88 4.90 -15.48
C MET A 7 5.61 3.67 -14.60
N LEU A 8 6.51 3.38 -13.65
CA LEU A 8 6.35 2.25 -12.73
C LEU A 8 5.19 2.45 -11.72
N LEU A 9 4.95 3.69 -11.31
CA LEU A 9 3.83 4.01 -10.42
C LEU A 9 2.47 3.89 -11.12
N ALA A 10 2.43 4.07 -12.45
CA ALA A 10 1.20 4.02 -13.23
C ALA A 10 0.74 2.59 -13.58
N MET A 11 1.62 1.59 -13.51
CA MET A 11 1.30 0.21 -13.90
C MET A 11 0.56 -0.61 -12.84
N MET A 12 0.50 -0.14 -11.57
CA MET A 12 -0.32 -0.81 -10.54
C MET A 12 -1.83 -0.56 -10.66
N MET A 13 -2.29 0.25 -11.63
CA MET A 13 -3.70 0.67 -11.73
C MET A 13 -4.59 -0.23 -12.61
N ALA A 14 -4.14 -1.35 -13.14
CA ALA A 14 -4.87 -2.09 -14.18
C ALA A 14 -5.40 -3.46 -13.75
N PHE A 15 -5.96 -3.60 -12.54
CA PHE A 15 -6.63 -4.85 -12.17
C PHE A 15 -8.11 -4.62 -11.84
N ALA A 16 -8.92 -4.44 -12.89
CA ALA A 16 -10.35 -4.66 -12.79
C ALA A 16 -10.63 -6.14 -13.11
N LEU A 17 -10.80 -6.97 -12.09
CA LEU A 17 -11.38 -8.30 -12.25
C LEU A 17 -12.86 -8.23 -11.91
N GLU A 18 -13.70 -8.30 -12.94
CA GLU A 18 -15.15 -8.47 -12.79
C GLU A 18 -15.45 -9.86 -12.27
N ALA A 19 -16.05 -9.98 -11.08
CA ALA A 19 -16.92 -11.11 -10.76
C ALA A 19 -17.84 -10.84 -9.57
N CYS A 20 -19.13 -10.91 -9.79
CA CYS A 20 -20.18 -10.91 -8.77
C CYS A 20 -20.22 -12.23 -8.00
N GLY A 21 -20.31 -12.19 -6.67
CA GLY A 21 -20.59 -13.35 -5.84
C GLY A 21 -20.91 -12.95 -4.41
N ASN A 22 -22.18 -13.03 -4.03
CA ASN A 22 -22.70 -12.69 -2.71
C ASN A 22 -22.52 -13.88 -1.73
N THR A 23 -21.82 -13.70 -0.63
CA THR A 23 -21.91 -14.64 0.51
C THR A 23 -21.71 -13.86 1.82
N GLU A 24 -22.76 -13.79 2.61
CA GLU A 24 -22.74 -13.23 3.96
C GLU A 24 -21.90 -14.12 4.89
N ASN A 25 -20.92 -13.55 5.57
CA ASN A 25 -20.26 -14.18 6.71
C ASN A 25 -20.39 -13.27 7.94
N LYS A 26 -21.03 -13.84 8.97
CA LYS A 26 -21.23 -13.22 10.29
C LYS A 26 -19.98 -13.35 11.15
N GLY A 27 -19.57 -12.24 11.75
CA GLY A 27 -18.90 -12.19 13.06
C GLY A 27 -17.41 -11.92 13.00
N ASN A 28 -17.10 -10.65 13.19
CA ASN A 28 -16.13 -10.12 14.16
C ASN A 28 -16.34 -8.60 14.17
N ASP A 29 -16.13 -7.96 15.31
CA ASP A 29 -16.07 -6.48 15.41
C ASP A 29 -14.88 -6.02 14.57
N ALA A 30 -15.07 -6.03 13.26
CA ALA A 30 -14.06 -5.67 12.27
C ALA A 30 -13.87 -4.17 12.39
N LYS A 31 -12.77 -3.74 12.99
CA LYS A 31 -12.32 -2.35 12.85
C LYS A 31 -12.36 -2.02 11.36
N GLU A 32 -13.10 -1.00 10.99
CA GLU A 32 -13.07 -0.50 9.62
C GLU A 32 -11.73 0.21 9.40
N PHE A 33 -11.24 0.12 8.16
CA PHE A 33 -10.11 0.92 7.75
C PHE A 33 -10.51 2.40 7.82
N ALA A 34 -9.67 3.20 8.47
CA ALA A 34 -9.82 4.64 8.53
C ALA A 34 -8.55 5.30 8.02
N ARG A 35 -8.69 6.48 7.42
CA ARG A 35 -7.54 7.25 6.96
C ARG A 35 -6.65 7.65 8.12
N GLY A 36 -5.34 7.69 7.85
CA GLY A 36 -4.35 8.25 8.75
C GLY A 36 -4.25 9.76 8.64
N SER A 37 -3.30 10.33 9.36
CA SER A 37 -3.02 11.76 9.37
C SER A 37 -1.53 12.05 9.48
N TRP A 38 -1.14 13.21 8.98
CA TRP A 38 0.22 13.71 9.06
C TRP A 38 0.38 14.72 10.21
N ALA A 39 1.51 14.63 10.91
CA ALA A 39 2.03 15.66 11.79
C ALA A 39 3.49 15.90 11.37
N GLU A 40 3.75 17.01 10.71
CA GLU A 40 5.04 17.29 10.07
C GLU A 40 5.43 16.17 9.09
N ASN A 41 6.54 15.48 9.33
CA ASN A 41 7.03 14.36 8.51
C ASN A 41 6.66 12.97 9.07
N VAL A 42 5.74 12.91 10.04
CA VAL A 42 5.25 11.67 10.65
C VAL A 42 3.80 11.42 10.23
N TYR A 43 3.57 10.36 9.50
CA TYR A 43 2.25 9.83 9.23
C TYR A 43 1.84 8.85 10.32
N THR A 44 0.59 8.88 10.75
CA THR A 44 0.01 7.95 11.73
C THR A 44 -1.32 7.43 11.25
N ASN A 45 -1.50 6.11 11.27
CA ASN A 45 -2.77 5.45 11.03
C ASN A 45 -3.13 4.55 12.21
N ASP A 46 -4.14 4.98 12.99
CA ASP A 46 -4.58 4.28 14.20
C ASP A 46 -5.24 2.93 13.90
N SER A 47 -5.91 2.80 12.75
CA SER A 47 -6.54 1.55 12.35
C SER A 47 -5.50 0.46 12.02
N LEU A 48 -4.31 0.88 11.57
CA LEU A 48 -3.17 0.03 11.29
C LEU A 48 -2.21 -0.13 12.48
N GLY A 49 -2.31 0.74 13.48
CA GLY A 49 -1.29 0.85 14.54
C GLY A 49 0.08 1.23 13.97
N LEU A 50 0.09 1.92 12.83
CA LEU A 50 1.29 2.22 12.03
C LEU A 50 1.66 3.69 12.14
N THR A 51 2.95 3.94 12.29
CA THR A 51 3.54 5.25 12.00
C THR A 51 4.57 5.10 10.89
N VAL A 52 4.69 6.14 10.05
CA VAL A 52 5.73 6.24 9.03
C VAL A 52 6.42 7.59 9.20
N THR A 53 7.71 7.56 9.52
CA THR A 53 8.53 8.77 9.61
C THR A 53 9.36 8.90 8.35
N VAL A 54 9.08 9.90 7.52
CA VAL A 54 9.83 10.15 6.29
C VAL A 54 10.88 11.25 6.50
N PRO A 55 11.98 11.26 5.72
CA PRO A 55 12.93 12.37 5.76
C PRO A 55 12.26 13.71 5.42
N GLU A 56 12.74 14.80 6.05
CA GLU A 56 12.15 16.14 5.90
C GLU A 56 12.18 16.69 4.45
N ASN A 57 13.08 16.18 3.62
CA ASN A 57 13.20 16.58 2.21
C ASN A 57 12.33 15.77 1.26
N TRP A 58 11.56 14.80 1.76
CA TRP A 58 10.63 14.04 0.92
C TRP A 58 9.38 14.84 0.61
N GLU A 59 8.87 14.67 -0.60
CA GLU A 59 7.59 15.23 -1.02
C GLU A 59 6.45 14.34 -0.51
N ILE A 60 5.50 14.94 0.20
CA ILE A 60 4.30 14.26 0.71
C ILE A 60 3.16 14.59 -0.25
N ALA A 61 2.50 13.57 -0.78
CA ALA A 61 1.32 13.73 -1.63
C ALA A 61 0.18 14.35 -0.84
N ASP A 62 -0.44 15.38 -1.40
CA ASP A 62 -1.64 15.98 -0.85
C ASP A 62 -2.91 15.18 -1.21
N ASP A 63 -4.06 15.59 -0.67
CA ASP A 63 -5.33 14.93 -0.92
C ASP A 63 -5.77 15.00 -2.40
N GLU A 64 -5.34 16.02 -3.16
CA GLU A 64 -5.65 16.11 -4.60
C GLU A 64 -4.89 15.04 -5.40
N GLU A 65 -3.61 14.85 -5.08
CA GLU A 65 -2.80 13.80 -5.70
C GLU A 65 -3.33 12.41 -5.34
N LEU A 66 -3.67 12.16 -4.07
CA LEU A 66 -4.24 10.89 -3.61
C LEU A 66 -5.61 10.62 -4.25
N ALA A 67 -6.50 11.61 -4.31
CA ALA A 67 -7.79 11.49 -4.98
C ALA A 67 -7.62 11.13 -6.46
N LYS A 68 -6.69 11.79 -7.14
CA LYS A 68 -6.39 11.52 -8.55
C LYS A 68 -5.88 10.09 -8.76
N LEU A 69 -5.07 9.54 -7.86
CA LEU A 69 -4.62 8.15 -7.92
C LEU A 69 -5.80 7.17 -7.81
N MET A 70 -6.85 7.53 -7.07
CA MET A 70 -8.06 6.74 -6.90
C MET A 70 -9.13 6.99 -7.97
N GLY A 71 -8.91 7.93 -8.89
CA GLY A 71 -9.93 8.37 -9.85
C GLY A 71 -11.10 9.13 -9.20
N LEU A 72 -10.86 9.77 -8.05
CA LEU A 72 -11.82 10.55 -7.27
C LEU A 72 -11.51 12.04 -7.35
N THR A 73 -12.39 12.85 -6.76
CA THR A 73 -12.16 14.27 -6.48
C THR A 73 -11.80 14.45 -4.99
N VAL A 74 -11.20 15.59 -4.63
CA VAL A 74 -10.78 15.87 -3.26
C VAL A 74 -11.97 15.92 -2.27
N GLU A 75 -13.14 16.31 -2.74
CA GLU A 75 -14.36 16.34 -1.93
C GLU A 75 -14.78 14.94 -1.45
N ASN A 76 -14.42 13.90 -2.19
CA ASN A 76 -14.67 12.52 -1.76
C ASN A 76 -13.78 12.06 -0.60
N LEU A 77 -12.65 12.75 -0.38
CA LEU A 77 -11.71 12.46 0.70
C LEU A 77 -11.93 13.31 1.95
N SER A 78 -12.62 14.46 1.81
CA SER A 78 -12.86 15.40 2.90
C SER A 78 -14.27 15.24 3.47
N GLY A 79 -14.44 15.31 4.79
CA GLY A 79 -15.74 15.30 5.46
C GLY A 79 -15.79 14.41 6.70
N GLU A 80 -16.87 14.52 7.46
CA GLU A 80 -17.16 13.64 8.60
C GLU A 80 -17.70 12.30 8.10
N GLY A 81 -16.82 11.42 7.74
CA GLY A 81 -17.12 10.09 7.19
C GLY A 81 -16.68 9.96 5.74
N LEU A 82 -16.37 8.73 5.35
CA LEU A 82 -16.00 8.42 3.97
C LEU A 82 -17.23 8.55 3.08
N SER A 83 -17.11 9.24 1.94
CA SER A 83 -18.20 9.33 0.97
C SER A 83 -18.62 7.95 0.47
N GLU A 84 -19.86 7.83 -0.04
CA GLU A 84 -20.31 6.57 -0.65
C GLU A 84 -19.42 6.15 -1.84
N GLU A 85 -18.89 7.12 -2.57
CA GLU A 85 -17.94 6.90 -3.67
C GLU A 85 -16.66 6.30 -3.15
N PHE A 86 -16.10 6.86 -2.06
CA PHE A 86 -14.90 6.33 -1.43
C PHE A 86 -15.08 4.88 -0.96
N LEU A 87 -16.23 4.54 -0.39
CA LEU A 87 -16.51 3.17 0.08
C LEU A 87 -16.64 2.15 -1.06
N LYS A 88 -16.86 2.61 -2.29
CA LYS A 88 -16.95 1.76 -3.50
C LYS A 88 -15.62 1.59 -4.22
N VAL A 89 -14.60 2.40 -3.87
CA VAL A 89 -13.27 2.29 -4.47
C VAL A 89 -12.62 0.99 -4.05
N GLN A 90 -12.05 0.28 -5.00
CA GLN A 90 -11.31 -0.95 -4.72
C GLN A 90 -10.03 -0.64 -3.95
N ASN A 91 -9.25 0.33 -4.41
CA ASN A 91 -7.96 0.71 -3.85
C ASN A 91 -8.02 2.11 -3.25
N THR A 92 -7.80 2.21 -1.96
CA THR A 92 -7.72 3.47 -1.23
C THR A 92 -6.26 3.82 -0.97
N TYR A 93 -5.75 4.87 -1.60
CA TYR A 93 -4.45 5.44 -1.27
C TYR A 93 -4.60 6.38 -0.07
N ASP A 94 -3.95 6.03 1.03
CA ASP A 94 -4.06 6.78 2.28
C ASP A 94 -2.88 7.73 2.49
N MET A 95 -1.69 7.29 2.07
CA MET A 95 -0.46 8.07 2.16
C MET A 95 0.48 7.70 1.01
N LYS A 96 1.18 8.71 0.49
CA LYS A 96 2.33 8.55 -0.39
C LYS A 96 3.36 9.62 -0.03
N ALA A 97 4.61 9.22 0.11
CA ALA A 97 5.74 10.13 0.21
C ALA A 97 6.90 9.63 -0.65
N GLN A 98 7.68 10.54 -1.23
CA GLN A 98 8.75 10.18 -2.15
C GLN A 98 9.94 11.12 -2.05
N ASP A 99 11.13 10.56 -2.27
CA ASP A 99 12.35 11.33 -2.56
C ASP A 99 12.34 11.69 -4.04
N SER A 100 12.15 12.98 -4.35
CA SER A 100 12.11 13.47 -5.73
C SER A 100 13.47 13.42 -6.44
N GLU A 101 14.58 13.32 -5.71
CA GLU A 101 15.93 13.24 -6.26
C GLU A 101 16.35 11.80 -6.54
N LEU A 102 16.15 10.89 -5.60
CA LEU A 102 16.62 9.51 -5.65
C LEU A 102 15.52 8.51 -6.08
N GLY A 103 14.26 8.94 -6.05
CA GLY A 103 13.12 8.15 -6.51
C GLY A 103 12.63 7.09 -5.51
N SER A 104 13.19 7.03 -4.30
CA SER A 104 12.67 6.19 -3.23
C SER A 104 11.29 6.68 -2.81
N ASN A 105 10.38 5.78 -2.44
CA ASN A 105 9.06 6.17 -2.00
C ASN A 105 8.47 5.17 -0.98
N VAL A 106 7.47 5.63 -0.25
CA VAL A 106 6.63 4.82 0.60
C VAL A 106 5.17 5.14 0.32
N ILE A 107 4.34 4.10 0.23
CA ILE A 107 2.91 4.18 -0.01
C ILE A 107 2.20 3.35 1.06
N VAL A 108 1.14 3.90 1.65
CA VAL A 108 0.18 3.15 2.47
C VAL A 108 -1.15 3.19 1.74
N MET A 109 -1.71 2.02 1.50
CA MET A 109 -3.00 1.88 0.84
C MET A 109 -3.80 0.73 1.42
N ALA A 110 -5.07 0.66 1.10
CA ALA A 110 -5.94 -0.46 1.45
C ALA A 110 -6.79 -0.88 0.26
N GLU A 111 -6.85 -2.18 -0.01
CA GLU A 111 -7.80 -2.75 -0.97
C GLU A 111 -9.05 -3.24 -0.27
N ASN A 112 -10.22 -2.85 -0.78
CA ASN A 112 -11.51 -3.36 -0.31
C ASN A 112 -11.77 -4.74 -0.93
N LEU A 113 -11.48 -5.78 -0.19
CA LEU A 113 -11.61 -7.18 -0.63
C LEU A 113 -13.07 -7.59 -0.89
N ALA A 114 -14.05 -6.83 -0.39
CA ALA A 114 -15.46 -7.15 -0.62
C ALA A 114 -15.91 -6.87 -2.06
N VAL A 115 -15.17 -6.03 -2.80
CA VAL A 115 -15.44 -5.74 -4.21
C VAL A 115 -14.64 -6.62 -5.16
N SER A 116 -13.70 -7.42 -4.64
CA SER A 116 -12.88 -8.35 -5.42
C SER A 116 -13.46 -9.77 -5.35
N ALA A 117 -13.51 -10.47 -6.48
CA ALA A 117 -14.03 -11.84 -6.52
C ALA A 117 -13.22 -12.79 -5.63
N GLY A 118 -13.90 -13.38 -4.62
CA GLY A 118 -13.25 -14.28 -3.66
C GLY A 118 -12.31 -13.57 -2.69
N GLY A 119 -12.15 -12.25 -2.79
CA GLY A 119 -11.17 -11.48 -2.02
C GLY A 119 -11.35 -11.58 -0.51
N THR A 120 -12.58 -11.73 -0.02
CA THR A 120 -12.85 -11.89 1.41
C THR A 120 -12.29 -13.19 2.01
N ALA A 121 -11.88 -14.16 1.20
CA ALA A 121 -11.25 -15.39 1.64
C ALA A 121 -9.72 -15.31 1.72
N TYR A 122 -9.09 -14.28 1.14
CA TYR A 122 -7.64 -14.16 1.14
C TYR A 122 -7.08 -13.91 2.53
N THR A 123 -6.07 -14.70 2.90
CA THR A 123 -5.11 -14.35 3.96
C THR A 123 -4.08 -13.35 3.40
N GLU A 124 -3.27 -12.77 4.27
CA GLU A 124 -2.17 -11.89 3.87
C GLU A 124 -1.19 -12.63 2.92
N LYS A 125 -0.92 -13.90 3.21
CA LYS A 125 -0.05 -14.75 2.39
C LYS A 125 -0.66 -15.05 1.02
N ASP A 126 -1.97 -15.34 0.96
CA ASP A 126 -2.66 -15.58 -0.32
C ASP A 126 -2.65 -14.31 -1.19
N TYR A 127 -2.84 -13.15 -0.53
CA TYR A 127 -2.81 -11.87 -1.21
C TYR A 127 -1.40 -11.52 -1.72
N ALA A 128 -0.35 -11.77 -0.92
CA ALA A 128 1.03 -11.64 -1.38
C ALA A 128 1.31 -12.51 -2.60
N ALA A 129 0.86 -13.79 -2.59
CA ALA A 129 1.01 -14.68 -3.73
C ALA A 129 0.27 -14.16 -4.98
N LEU A 130 -0.91 -13.54 -4.81
CA LEU A 130 -1.64 -12.89 -5.90
C LEU A 130 -0.79 -11.76 -6.50
N ILE A 131 -0.25 -10.86 -5.68
CA ILE A 131 0.61 -9.75 -6.13
C ILE A 131 1.82 -10.29 -6.89
N MET A 132 2.54 -11.27 -6.34
CA MET A 132 3.71 -11.87 -6.98
C MET A 132 3.40 -12.43 -8.37
N ASN A 133 2.19 -13.02 -8.57
CA ASN A 133 1.76 -13.59 -9.83
C ASN A 133 1.21 -12.56 -10.83
N THR A 134 0.91 -11.34 -10.39
CA THR A 134 0.32 -10.30 -11.24
C THR A 134 1.32 -9.25 -11.70
N LEU A 135 2.51 -9.21 -11.09
CA LEU A 135 3.57 -8.31 -11.54
C LEU A 135 4.11 -8.73 -12.91
N PRO A 136 4.40 -7.76 -13.81
CA PRO A 136 4.82 -8.08 -15.18
C PRO A 136 6.14 -8.86 -15.21
N GLU A 137 6.16 -9.99 -15.94
CA GLU A 137 7.36 -10.83 -16.12
C GLU A 137 8.52 -10.06 -16.76
N GLU A 138 8.21 -9.08 -17.64
CA GLU A 138 9.19 -8.28 -18.36
C GLU A 138 10.05 -7.40 -17.42
N LEU A 139 9.58 -7.17 -16.19
CA LEU A 139 10.31 -6.40 -15.20
C LEU A 139 11.33 -7.26 -14.44
N GLY A 140 11.30 -8.59 -14.63
CA GLY A 140 12.26 -9.53 -14.04
C GLY A 140 12.19 -9.56 -12.51
N TYR A 141 10.98 -9.57 -11.96
CA TYR A 141 10.81 -9.66 -10.50
C TYR A 141 11.33 -10.99 -9.96
N SER A 142 12.05 -10.91 -8.86
CA SER A 142 12.39 -12.02 -7.98
C SER A 142 11.95 -11.68 -6.56
N PHE A 143 11.50 -12.69 -5.81
CA PHE A 143 10.94 -12.53 -4.48
C PHE A 143 11.65 -13.44 -3.49
N ASP A 144 11.82 -12.95 -2.26
CA ASP A 144 12.25 -13.79 -1.14
C ASP A 144 11.06 -14.59 -0.58
N ASP A 145 11.36 -15.61 0.22
CA ASP A 145 10.35 -16.29 1.02
C ASP A 145 9.76 -15.29 2.04
N GLY A 146 8.43 -15.13 1.98
CA GLY A 146 7.77 -14.16 2.86
C GLY A 146 7.81 -14.58 4.33
N GLU A 147 7.84 -13.59 5.20
CA GLU A 147 7.86 -13.76 6.67
C GLU A 147 6.82 -12.88 7.35
N THR A 148 6.54 -13.17 8.61
CA THR A 148 5.70 -12.30 9.45
C THR A 148 6.58 -11.37 10.25
N VAL A 149 6.32 -10.05 10.14
CA VAL A 149 6.97 -9.01 10.95
C VAL A 149 5.92 -8.29 11.80
N THR A 150 6.28 -7.90 13.02
CA THR A 150 5.37 -7.17 13.91
C THR A 150 5.77 -5.70 13.96
N ILE A 151 4.86 -4.80 13.60
CA ILE A 151 5.05 -3.34 13.63
C ILE A 151 3.88 -2.75 14.43
N GLY A 152 4.16 -1.95 15.47
CA GLY A 152 3.12 -1.34 16.29
C GLY A 152 2.16 -2.33 16.96
N GLY A 153 2.63 -3.53 17.27
CA GLY A 153 1.81 -4.60 17.85
C GLY A 153 0.85 -5.29 16.89
N ARG A 154 0.98 -5.01 15.58
CA ARG A 154 0.23 -5.66 14.50
C ARG A 154 1.16 -6.50 13.64
N ASP A 155 0.71 -7.67 13.26
CA ASP A 155 1.43 -8.56 12.36
C ASP A 155 1.17 -8.17 10.90
N TYR A 156 2.24 -8.17 10.12
CA TYR A 156 2.28 -7.97 8.68
C TYR A 156 2.97 -9.15 8.03
N TYR A 157 2.40 -9.65 6.94
CA TYR A 157 3.12 -10.58 6.07
C TYR A 157 3.99 -9.74 5.13
N HIS A 158 5.30 -9.90 5.22
CA HIS A 158 6.30 -9.14 4.48
C HIS A 158 6.89 -10.00 3.37
N ILE A 159 7.03 -9.44 2.18
CA ILE A 159 7.82 -9.99 1.08
C ILE A 159 8.77 -8.91 0.56
N HIS A 160 10.00 -9.31 0.28
CA HIS A 160 10.98 -8.48 -0.40
C HIS A 160 11.06 -8.87 -1.88
N ALA A 161 11.09 -7.88 -2.75
CA ALA A 161 11.16 -8.05 -4.20
C ALA A 161 12.34 -7.28 -4.78
N SER A 162 13.00 -7.86 -5.76
CA SER A 162 14.01 -7.21 -6.59
C SER A 162 13.58 -7.26 -8.05
N ALA A 163 13.78 -6.18 -8.79
CA ALA A 163 13.43 -6.07 -10.20
C ALA A 163 14.49 -5.30 -10.98
N TYR A 164 14.39 -5.32 -12.32
CA TYR A 164 15.31 -4.63 -13.22
C TYR A 164 16.77 -4.99 -12.93
N GLU A 165 17.08 -6.29 -12.86
CA GLU A 165 18.44 -6.77 -12.58
C GLU A 165 19.03 -6.22 -11.25
N GLY A 166 18.16 -5.99 -10.24
CA GLY A 166 18.57 -5.48 -8.93
C GLY A 166 18.67 -3.95 -8.84
N LEU A 167 18.22 -3.20 -9.84
CA LEU A 167 18.18 -1.74 -9.79
C LEU A 167 17.02 -1.19 -8.97
N LEU A 168 15.98 -1.99 -8.78
CA LEU A 168 14.81 -1.67 -7.95
C LEU A 168 14.66 -2.74 -6.87
N ALA A 169 14.49 -2.30 -5.64
CA ALA A 169 14.03 -3.12 -4.52
C ALA A 169 12.67 -2.61 -4.03
N GLN A 170 11.82 -3.53 -3.63
CA GLN A 170 10.51 -3.21 -3.05
C GLN A 170 10.23 -4.13 -1.87
N ASP A 171 9.76 -3.54 -0.77
CA ASP A 171 9.22 -4.26 0.37
C ASP A 171 7.70 -4.08 0.39
N TYR A 172 6.96 -5.18 0.43
CA TYR A 172 5.51 -5.20 0.52
C TYR A 172 5.12 -5.80 1.86
N LEU A 173 4.29 -5.08 2.61
CA LEU A 173 3.77 -5.55 3.89
C LEU A 173 2.24 -5.57 3.82
N PHE A 174 1.65 -6.70 4.16
CA PHE A 174 0.21 -6.94 4.08
C PHE A 174 -0.35 -7.21 5.47
N SER A 175 -1.43 -6.53 5.84
CA SER A 175 -2.16 -6.82 7.08
C SER A 175 -3.65 -6.64 6.86
N ARG A 176 -4.44 -7.60 7.34
CA ARG A 176 -5.89 -7.57 7.15
C ARG A 176 -6.60 -6.79 8.23
N ILE A 177 -7.56 -5.94 7.81
CA ILE A 177 -8.48 -5.21 8.68
C ILE A 177 -9.90 -5.45 8.19
N GLY A 178 -10.63 -6.36 8.83
CA GLY A 178 -11.98 -6.70 8.40
C GLY A 178 -12.06 -7.11 6.94
N LYS A 179 -12.73 -6.30 6.12
CA LYS A 179 -12.87 -6.51 4.67
C LYS A 179 -11.76 -5.85 3.83
N TYR A 180 -10.78 -5.21 4.46
CA TYR A 180 -9.69 -4.54 3.76
C TYR A 180 -8.38 -5.31 3.91
N MET A 181 -7.56 -5.29 2.88
CA MET A 181 -6.15 -5.62 2.93
C MET A 181 -5.36 -4.31 2.94
N ALA A 182 -4.75 -4.00 4.07
CA ALA A 182 -3.80 -2.90 4.15
C ALA A 182 -2.47 -3.32 3.54
N ILE A 183 -1.87 -2.41 2.77
CA ILE A 183 -0.66 -2.65 2.01
C ILE A 183 0.28 -1.47 2.26
N VAL A 184 1.48 -1.76 2.75
CA VAL A 184 2.57 -0.80 2.77
C VAL A 184 3.57 -1.22 1.70
N ILE A 185 3.93 -0.28 0.82
CA ILE A 185 4.89 -0.51 -0.25
C ILE A 185 6.05 0.47 -0.05
N ILE A 186 7.25 -0.04 0.07
CA ILE A 186 8.47 0.75 0.11
C ILE A 186 9.28 0.42 -1.14
N SER A 187 9.62 1.43 -1.95
CA SER A 187 10.37 1.25 -3.19
C SER A 187 11.63 2.09 -3.15
N TYR A 188 12.76 1.50 -3.53
CA TYR A 188 14.06 2.19 -3.53
C TYR A 188 15.04 1.54 -4.49
N SER A 189 16.12 2.26 -4.81
CA SER A 189 17.27 1.69 -5.50
C SER A 189 18.30 1.23 -4.47
N PRO A 190 18.74 -0.05 -4.46
CA PRO A 190 19.78 -0.54 -3.56
C PRO A 190 21.13 0.16 -3.72
N ALA A 191 21.33 0.90 -4.80
CA ALA A 191 22.52 1.71 -5.02
C ALA A 191 22.59 2.97 -4.15
N VAL A 192 21.43 3.42 -3.60
CA VAL A 192 21.33 4.69 -2.87
C VAL A 192 20.68 4.56 -1.49
N ALA A 193 19.99 3.46 -1.21
CA ALA A 193 19.34 3.22 0.07
C ALA A 193 19.51 1.77 0.50
N GLN A 194 19.59 1.52 1.81
CA GLN A 194 19.69 0.18 2.36
C GLN A 194 18.31 -0.31 2.84
N PRO A 195 17.97 -1.60 2.69
CA PRO A 195 16.69 -2.15 3.14
C PRO A 195 16.37 -1.81 4.61
N ALA A 196 17.38 -1.93 5.49
CA ALA A 196 17.19 -1.65 6.92
C ALA A 196 16.81 -0.18 7.20
N ASP A 197 17.39 0.77 6.46
CA ASP A 197 17.09 2.20 6.62
C ASP A 197 15.67 2.51 6.13
N MET A 198 15.25 1.86 5.04
CA MET A 198 13.91 2.02 4.48
C MET A 198 12.85 1.43 5.41
N MET A 199 13.08 0.22 5.92
CA MET A 199 12.19 -0.43 6.89
C MET A 199 12.15 0.30 8.23
N ALA A 200 13.22 0.97 8.64
CA ALA A 200 13.29 1.76 9.88
C ALA A 200 12.37 3.00 9.87
N MET A 201 11.86 3.41 8.70
CA MET A 201 10.82 4.46 8.63
C MET A 201 9.49 3.99 9.25
N LEU A 202 9.24 2.68 9.30
CA LEU A 202 8.03 2.11 9.86
C LEU A 202 8.15 1.94 11.37
N GLY A 203 7.17 2.42 12.10
CA GLY A 203 7.08 2.31 13.55
C GLY A 203 5.67 1.96 14.01
N GLY A 204 5.55 1.73 15.32
CA GLY A 204 4.27 1.57 15.99
C GLY A 204 3.90 2.80 16.81
N LYS A 205 2.60 2.95 17.08
CA LYS A 205 2.07 3.96 17.98
C LYS A 205 2.22 3.49 19.43
#